data_b6dba0bfcdc90917e507480a2aa950ed
#
_entry.id   b6dba0bfcdc90917e507480a2aa950ed
#
_cell.length_a   1.000
_cell.length_b   1.000
_cell.length_c   1.000
_cell.angle_alpha   90.00
_cell.angle_beta   90.00
_cell.angle_gamma   90.00
#
_symmetry.space_group_name_H-M   'P 1'
#
loop_
_entity.id
_entity.type
_entity.pdbx_description
1 polymer ?
#
loop_
_entity_poly.entity_id
_entity_poly.type
_entity_poly.pdbx_seq_one_letter_code
_entity_poly.pdbx_strand_id
1 'polypeptide(L)'
;MEKTNVLIVDDSSINRELLQYILQDRYQVYQAENGAQAVEMIQSRERIYRLMLLDIQMPVMDGFDVLECLGKKKLLKDLPVIVISGDASNTAVLHAYELGAVDYFSKPFSPEIVLNRVQNILSLYKHEYQDALTGGYNRCGFIRKTENILHNAASAKDY
;
A
#
# COMPACT_ATOMS: atom_id res chain seq x y z
N MET A 1 16.32 -3.80 17.06
CA MET A 1 15.65 -2.90 16.10
C MET A 1 14.32 -3.50 15.66
N GLU A 2 13.29 -2.71 15.74
CA GLU A 2 11.96 -3.18 15.37
C GLU A 2 11.81 -3.31 13.87
N LYS A 3 11.10 -4.33 13.46
CA LYS A 3 10.78 -4.52 12.05
C LYS A 3 9.64 -3.60 11.65
N THR A 4 9.65 -3.20 10.39
CA THR A 4 8.59 -2.39 9.80
C THR A 4 7.33 -3.24 9.62
N ASN A 5 6.18 -2.68 9.97
CA ASN A 5 4.89 -3.38 9.88
C ASN A 5 4.35 -3.33 8.45
N VAL A 6 4.02 -4.49 7.93
CA VAL A 6 3.42 -4.66 6.59
C VAL A 6 2.12 -5.41 6.76
N LEU A 7 1.05 -4.91 6.12
CA LEU A 7 -0.26 -5.55 6.17
C LEU A 7 -0.54 -6.23 4.83
N ILE A 8 -0.92 -7.50 4.89
CA ILE A 8 -1.30 -8.28 3.71
C ILE A 8 -2.81 -8.48 3.75
N VAL A 9 -3.49 -8.12 2.67
CA VAL A 9 -4.93 -8.25 2.55
C VAL A 9 -5.27 -9.13 1.36
N ASP A 10 -5.80 -10.31 1.62
CA ASP A 10 -6.14 -11.28 0.57
C ASP A 10 -7.11 -12.28 1.20
N ASP A 11 -8.13 -12.67 0.45
CA ASP A 11 -9.09 -13.65 0.98
C ASP A 11 -8.56 -15.09 0.92
N SER A 12 -7.48 -15.31 0.18
CA SER A 12 -6.85 -16.63 0.08
C SER A 12 -5.80 -16.80 1.17
N SER A 13 -6.02 -17.75 2.08
CA SER A 13 -5.06 -18.03 3.14
C SER A 13 -3.72 -18.50 2.57
N ILE A 14 -3.76 -19.21 1.45
CA ILE A 14 -2.54 -19.70 0.82
C ILE A 14 -1.70 -18.52 0.34
N ASN A 15 -2.32 -17.55 -0.30
CA ASN A 15 -1.61 -16.35 -0.76
C ASN A 15 -1.06 -15.55 0.41
N ARG A 16 -1.84 -15.40 1.47
CA ARG A 16 -1.37 -14.67 2.66
C ARG A 16 -0.16 -15.35 3.28
N GLU A 17 -0.21 -16.66 3.40
CA GLU A 17 0.90 -17.41 4.00
C GLU A 17 2.15 -17.33 3.12
N LEU A 18 1.98 -17.38 1.81
CA LEU A 18 3.10 -17.28 0.91
C LEU A 18 3.76 -15.91 1.00
N LEU A 19 2.96 -14.85 1.01
CA LEU A 19 3.51 -13.50 1.13
C LEU A 19 4.17 -13.30 2.48
N GLN A 20 3.59 -13.85 3.54
CA GLN A 20 4.22 -13.77 4.85
C GLN A 20 5.57 -14.48 4.86
N TYR A 21 5.64 -15.65 4.25
CA TYR A 21 6.90 -16.40 4.17
C TYR A 21 7.97 -15.58 3.45
N ILE A 22 7.58 -14.90 2.36
CA ILE A 22 8.51 -14.09 1.59
C ILE A 22 9.04 -12.91 2.41
N LEU A 23 8.18 -12.29 3.23
CA LEU A 23 8.48 -11.02 3.87
C LEU A 23 8.91 -11.12 5.33
N GLN A 24 8.68 -12.25 5.99
CA GLN A 24 8.79 -12.31 7.45
C GLN A 24 10.20 -12.13 7.99
N ASP A 25 11.22 -12.42 7.18
CA ASP A 25 12.59 -12.27 7.64
C ASP A 25 12.97 -10.79 7.84
N ARG A 26 12.34 -9.90 7.09
CA ARG A 26 12.69 -8.48 7.11
C ARG A 26 11.61 -7.59 7.72
N TYR A 27 10.36 -8.04 7.72
CA TYR A 27 9.23 -7.20 8.10
C TYR A 27 8.37 -7.92 9.12
N GLN A 28 7.65 -7.13 9.91
CA GLN A 28 6.64 -7.66 10.80
C GLN A 28 5.34 -7.71 10.02
N VAL A 29 4.86 -8.91 9.73
CA VAL A 29 3.74 -9.12 8.82
C VAL A 29 2.44 -9.34 9.59
N TYR A 30 1.40 -8.64 9.18
CA TYR A 30 0.05 -8.81 9.69
C TYR A 30 -0.86 -9.16 8.51
N GLN A 31 -1.95 -9.87 8.79
CA GLN A 31 -2.84 -10.35 7.73
C GLN A 31 -4.27 -9.93 8.00
N ALA A 32 -4.98 -9.59 6.92
CA ALA A 32 -6.42 -9.39 6.93
C ALA A 32 -7.03 -10.29 5.87
N GLU A 33 -8.17 -10.90 6.17
CA GLU A 33 -8.82 -11.85 5.27
C GLU A 33 -9.78 -11.20 4.31
N ASN A 34 -10.15 -9.96 4.57
CA ASN A 34 -11.09 -9.24 3.71
C ASN A 34 -10.89 -7.75 3.88
N GLY A 35 -11.57 -6.99 3.02
CA GLY A 35 -11.41 -5.55 3.00
C GLY A 35 -11.89 -4.87 4.26
N ALA A 36 -13.00 -5.33 4.82
CA ALA A 36 -13.55 -4.72 6.02
C ALA A 36 -12.60 -4.87 7.20
N GLN A 37 -12.02 -6.06 7.35
CA GLN A 37 -11.04 -6.29 8.41
C GLN A 37 -9.82 -5.39 8.24
N ALA A 38 -9.35 -5.23 7.00
CA ALA A 38 -8.19 -4.40 6.72
C ALA A 38 -8.47 -2.94 7.11
N VAL A 39 -9.62 -2.42 6.72
CA VAL A 39 -9.98 -1.05 7.05
C VAL A 39 -10.05 -0.85 8.55
N GLU A 40 -10.65 -1.80 9.24
CA GLU A 40 -10.76 -1.73 10.70
C GLU A 40 -9.39 -1.73 11.37
N MET A 41 -8.49 -2.59 10.90
CA MET A 41 -7.14 -2.66 11.47
C MET A 41 -6.38 -1.34 11.28
N ILE A 42 -6.54 -0.72 10.12
CA ILE A 42 -5.87 0.54 9.84
C ILE A 42 -6.49 1.66 10.66
N GLN A 43 -7.81 1.70 10.76
CA GLN A 43 -8.52 2.75 11.50
C GLN A 43 -8.26 2.70 13.00
N SER A 44 -8.05 1.52 13.55
CA SER A 44 -7.88 1.36 14.98
C SER A 44 -6.63 2.06 15.50
N ARG A 45 -5.64 2.22 14.64
CA ARG A 45 -4.36 2.86 14.98
C ARG A 45 -3.61 2.17 16.11
N GLU A 46 -3.96 0.92 16.40
CA GLU A 46 -3.21 0.14 17.37
C GLU A 46 -1.78 -0.10 16.90
N ARG A 47 -1.62 -0.19 15.57
CA ARG A 47 -0.32 -0.36 14.94
C ARG A 47 -0.21 0.60 13.78
N ILE A 48 0.99 1.01 13.48
CA ILE A 48 1.24 1.83 12.30
C ILE A 48 1.77 0.90 11.23
N TYR A 49 0.99 0.72 10.17
CA TYR A 49 1.40 -0.06 9.02
C TYR A 49 2.09 0.87 8.03
N ARG A 50 3.24 0.44 7.56
CA ARG A 50 4.04 1.26 6.64
C ARG A 50 3.81 0.89 5.19
N LEU A 51 3.13 -0.22 4.93
CA LEU A 51 2.84 -0.67 3.58
C LEU A 51 1.71 -1.68 3.63
N MET A 52 0.87 -1.66 2.60
CA MET A 52 -0.19 -2.66 2.46
C MET A 52 -0.05 -3.34 1.11
N LEU A 53 -0.11 -4.68 1.12
CA LEU A 53 -0.26 -5.48 -0.09
C LEU A 53 -1.72 -5.86 -0.16
N LEU A 54 -2.38 -5.51 -1.25
CA LEU A 54 -3.84 -5.58 -1.33
C LEU A 54 -4.28 -6.34 -2.58
N ASP A 55 -5.04 -7.41 -2.36
CA ASP A 55 -5.70 -8.12 -3.45
C ASP A 55 -6.96 -7.36 -3.84
N ILE A 56 -7.24 -7.33 -5.13
CA ILE A 56 -8.45 -6.67 -5.63
C ILE A 56 -9.65 -7.61 -5.55
N GLN A 57 -9.47 -8.88 -5.90
CA GLN A 57 -10.60 -9.81 -6.06
C GLN A 57 -10.93 -10.49 -4.74
N MET A 58 -11.79 -9.85 -3.97
CA MET A 58 -12.27 -10.37 -2.70
C MET A 58 -13.78 -10.23 -2.63
N PRO A 59 -14.48 -11.14 -1.93
CA PRO A 59 -15.93 -11.02 -1.81
C PRO A 59 -16.32 -9.86 -0.90
N VAL A 60 -17.53 -9.36 -1.07
CA VAL A 60 -18.17 -8.32 -0.28
C VAL A 60 -17.52 -6.95 -0.46
N MET A 61 -16.25 -6.81 -0.11
CA MET A 61 -15.53 -5.55 -0.23
C MET A 61 -14.22 -5.84 -0.95
N ASP A 62 -14.13 -5.47 -2.22
CA ASP A 62 -12.94 -5.75 -3.02
C ASP A 62 -11.85 -4.72 -2.75
N GLY A 63 -10.71 -4.89 -3.41
CA GLY A 63 -9.57 -3.99 -3.18
C GLY A 63 -9.82 -2.57 -3.63
N PHE A 64 -10.61 -2.37 -4.70
CA PHE A 64 -10.97 -1.02 -5.12
C PHE A 64 -11.79 -0.33 -4.03
N ASP A 65 -12.72 -1.06 -3.42
CA ASP A 65 -13.53 -0.54 -2.32
C ASP A 65 -12.65 -0.14 -1.14
N VAL A 66 -11.64 -0.94 -0.83
CA VAL A 66 -10.71 -0.63 0.25
C VAL A 66 -9.97 0.67 -0.05
N LEU A 67 -9.44 0.80 -1.27
CA LEU A 67 -8.71 2.00 -1.65
C LEU A 67 -9.61 3.23 -1.59
N GLU A 68 -10.82 3.10 -2.08
CA GLU A 68 -11.76 4.22 -2.06
C GLU A 68 -12.12 4.62 -0.63
N CYS A 69 -12.38 3.64 0.20
CA CYS A 69 -12.70 3.89 1.61
C CYS A 69 -11.56 4.59 2.34
N LEU A 70 -10.35 4.08 2.18
CA LEU A 70 -9.18 4.67 2.84
C LEU A 70 -8.87 6.06 2.29
N GLY A 71 -9.09 6.26 0.99
CA GLY A 71 -8.90 7.57 0.37
C GLY A 71 -9.85 8.60 0.93
N LYS A 72 -11.13 8.24 1.07
CA LYS A 72 -12.12 9.15 1.62
C LYS A 72 -11.81 9.53 3.07
N LYS A 73 -11.23 8.60 3.81
CA LYS A 73 -10.88 8.84 5.20
C LYS A 73 -9.50 9.47 5.36
N LYS A 74 -8.84 9.74 4.25
CA LYS A 74 -7.51 10.35 4.20
C LYS A 74 -6.46 9.50 4.91
N LEU A 75 -6.61 8.18 4.83
CA LEU A 75 -5.69 7.24 5.47
C LEU A 75 -4.62 6.73 4.53
N LEU A 76 -4.71 7.04 3.23
CA LEU A 76 -3.70 6.59 2.27
C LEU A 76 -2.45 7.45 2.24
N LYS A 77 -2.50 8.63 2.83
CA LYS A 77 -1.39 9.58 2.74
C LYS A 77 -0.07 8.98 3.19
N ASP A 78 -0.09 8.26 4.30
CA ASP A 78 1.12 7.70 4.88
C ASP A 78 1.18 6.18 4.74
N LEU A 79 0.29 5.62 3.92
CA LEU A 79 0.20 4.18 3.75
C LEU A 79 0.26 3.84 2.26
N PRO A 80 1.46 3.56 1.73
CA PRO A 80 1.55 3.12 0.34
C PRO A 80 0.92 1.76 0.17
N VAL A 81 0.18 1.60 -0.93
CA VAL A 81 -0.53 0.35 -1.23
C VAL A 81 0.00 -0.21 -2.54
N ILE A 82 0.46 -1.46 -2.49
CA ILE A 82 0.81 -2.23 -3.68
C ILE A 82 -0.34 -3.19 -3.94
N VAL A 83 -0.93 -3.11 -5.12
CA VAL A 83 -2.02 -4.01 -5.49
C VAL A 83 -1.45 -5.26 -6.15
N ILE A 84 -1.93 -6.42 -5.74
CA ILE A 84 -1.55 -7.70 -6.32
C ILE A 84 -2.83 -8.36 -6.80
N SER A 85 -2.95 -8.64 -8.10
CA SER A 85 -4.22 -9.14 -8.64
C SER A 85 -3.99 -10.10 -9.79
N GLY A 86 -4.95 -11.00 -9.99
CA GLY A 86 -4.97 -11.85 -11.18
C GLY A 86 -5.43 -11.12 -12.42
N ASP A 87 -6.00 -9.93 -12.26
CA ASP A 87 -6.49 -9.14 -13.39
C ASP A 87 -5.43 -8.14 -13.81
N ALA A 88 -4.81 -8.40 -14.97
CA ALA A 88 -3.76 -7.53 -15.50
C ALA A 88 -4.27 -6.60 -16.59
N SER A 89 -5.59 -6.41 -16.72
CA SER A 89 -6.14 -5.54 -17.73
C SER A 89 -5.73 -4.09 -17.48
N ASN A 90 -5.61 -3.33 -18.58
CA ASN A 90 -5.26 -1.91 -18.44
C ASN A 90 -6.29 -1.15 -17.62
N THR A 91 -7.56 -1.52 -17.76
CA THR A 91 -8.63 -0.87 -17.01
C THR A 91 -8.44 -1.04 -15.50
N ALA A 92 -8.15 -2.27 -15.07
CA ALA A 92 -7.97 -2.54 -13.64
C ALA A 92 -6.73 -1.84 -13.11
N VAL A 93 -5.64 -1.88 -13.87
CA VAL A 93 -4.38 -1.25 -13.45
C VAL A 93 -4.56 0.25 -13.29
N LEU A 94 -5.16 0.90 -14.30
CA LEU A 94 -5.37 2.34 -14.26
C LEU A 94 -6.30 2.73 -13.12
N HIS A 95 -7.35 1.94 -12.90
CA HIS A 95 -8.30 2.23 -11.84
C HIS A 95 -7.62 2.19 -10.46
N ALA A 96 -6.75 1.18 -10.25
CA ALA A 96 -6.02 1.07 -8.99
C ALA A 96 -5.15 2.31 -8.75
N TYR A 97 -4.43 2.74 -9.79
CA TYR A 97 -3.58 3.93 -9.63
C TYR A 97 -4.41 5.18 -9.41
N GLU A 98 -5.55 5.31 -10.08
CA GLU A 98 -6.43 6.45 -9.89
C GLU A 98 -6.94 6.53 -8.45
N LEU A 99 -7.14 5.38 -7.82
CA LEU A 99 -7.61 5.32 -6.45
C LEU A 99 -6.49 5.47 -5.41
N GLY A 100 -5.26 5.56 -5.87
CA GLY A 100 -4.15 5.86 -4.97
C GLY A 100 -3.13 4.78 -4.76
N ALA A 101 -3.24 3.64 -5.46
CA ALA A 101 -2.20 2.61 -5.36
C ALA A 101 -0.88 3.15 -5.91
N VAL A 102 0.22 2.75 -5.28
CA VAL A 102 1.54 3.20 -5.72
C VAL A 102 2.20 2.21 -6.65
N ASP A 103 1.73 0.96 -6.68
CA ASP A 103 2.29 -0.06 -7.57
C ASP A 103 1.25 -1.14 -7.79
N TYR A 104 1.45 -1.93 -8.83
CA TYR A 104 0.52 -2.98 -9.22
C TYR A 104 1.31 -4.11 -9.86
N PHE A 105 1.14 -5.34 -9.39
CA PHE A 105 1.69 -6.46 -10.14
C PHE A 105 0.72 -7.64 -10.12
N SER A 106 0.85 -8.48 -11.14
CA SER A 106 -0.11 -9.55 -11.38
C SER A 106 0.31 -10.84 -10.72
N LYS A 107 -0.67 -11.67 -10.43
CA LYS A 107 -0.43 -13.05 -10.01
C LYS A 107 -0.24 -13.90 -11.27
N PRO A 108 0.59 -14.93 -11.22
CA PRO A 108 1.46 -15.33 -10.11
C PRO A 108 2.67 -14.40 -10.01
N PHE A 109 3.18 -14.22 -8.80
CA PHE A 109 4.27 -13.30 -8.55
C PHE A 109 5.55 -14.06 -8.19
N SER A 110 6.68 -13.41 -8.44
CA SER A 110 7.98 -13.93 -8.07
C SER A 110 8.36 -13.37 -6.70
N PRO A 111 8.90 -14.19 -5.79
CA PRO A 111 9.35 -13.67 -4.49
C PRO A 111 10.36 -12.53 -4.61
N GLU A 112 11.26 -12.60 -5.59
CA GLU A 112 12.26 -11.56 -5.78
C GLU A 112 11.61 -10.24 -6.17
N ILE A 113 10.60 -10.30 -7.04
CA ILE A 113 9.89 -9.08 -7.44
C ILE A 113 9.14 -8.48 -6.26
N VAL A 114 8.47 -9.31 -5.47
CA VAL A 114 7.75 -8.82 -4.29
C VAL A 114 8.71 -8.10 -3.35
N LEU A 115 9.82 -8.76 -3.01
CA LEU A 115 10.80 -8.16 -2.09
C LEU A 115 11.36 -6.86 -2.63
N ASN A 116 11.70 -6.81 -3.91
CA ASN A 116 12.23 -5.60 -4.52
C ASN A 116 11.23 -4.44 -4.48
N ARG A 117 9.98 -4.72 -4.85
CA ARG A 117 8.96 -3.67 -4.88
C ARG A 117 8.68 -3.15 -3.48
N VAL A 118 8.53 -4.04 -2.51
CA VAL A 118 8.29 -3.65 -1.12
C VAL A 118 9.46 -2.81 -0.61
N GLN A 119 10.66 -3.28 -0.83
CA GLN A 119 11.85 -2.59 -0.36
C GLN A 119 11.99 -1.20 -0.97
N ASN A 120 11.75 -1.09 -2.28
CA ASN A 120 11.85 0.19 -2.98
C ASN A 120 10.80 1.18 -2.49
N ILE A 121 9.56 0.73 -2.35
CA ILE A 121 8.48 1.62 -1.90
C ILE A 121 8.75 2.09 -0.48
N LEU A 122 9.12 1.18 0.41
CA LEU A 122 9.39 1.55 1.80
C LEU A 122 10.57 2.50 1.92
N SER A 123 11.58 2.32 1.06
CA SER A 123 12.74 3.21 1.06
C SER A 123 12.34 4.63 0.68
N LEU A 124 11.50 4.77 -0.34
CA LEU A 124 11.03 6.09 -0.77
C LEU A 124 10.21 6.77 0.33
N TYR A 125 9.29 6.04 0.95
CA TYR A 125 8.42 6.63 1.95
C TYR A 125 9.15 6.91 3.26
N LYS A 126 10.10 6.07 3.61
CA LYS A 126 10.93 6.31 4.79
C LYS A 126 11.73 7.60 4.63
N HIS A 127 12.24 7.82 3.45
CA HIS A 127 13.03 9.02 3.16
C HIS A 127 12.18 10.28 3.33
N GLU A 128 10.98 10.30 2.76
CA GLU A 128 10.06 11.41 2.91
C GLU A 128 9.69 11.63 4.37
N TYR A 129 9.42 10.56 5.07
CA TYR A 129 9.04 10.62 6.47
C TYR A 129 10.18 11.22 7.31
N GLN A 130 11.40 10.84 7.03
CA GLN A 130 12.55 11.39 7.74
C GLN A 130 12.73 12.87 7.49
N ASP A 131 12.52 13.30 6.25
CA ASP A 131 12.61 14.71 5.92
C ASP A 131 11.58 15.52 6.72
N ALA A 132 10.37 15.01 6.80
CA ALA A 132 9.32 15.66 7.57
C ALA A 132 9.70 15.75 9.04
N LEU A 133 10.29 14.70 9.59
CA LEU A 133 10.66 14.67 10.99
C LEU A 133 11.79 15.63 11.32
N THR A 134 12.71 15.81 10.39
CA THR A 134 13.83 16.72 10.64
C THR A 134 13.47 18.17 10.39
N GLY A 135 12.26 18.42 9.91
CA GLY A 135 11.82 19.77 9.60
C GLY A 135 12.45 20.30 8.37
N GLY A 136 13.14 19.47 7.71
CA GLY A 136 13.67 19.84 6.44
C GLY A 136 12.54 19.91 5.54
N TYR A 137 11.79 20.03 5.22
CA TYR A 137 10.76 20.04 4.53
C TYR A 137 10.70 19.93 3.24
N ASN A 138 10.43 19.72 2.88
CA ASN A 138 10.48 19.64 1.72
C ASN A 138 9.38 19.46 1.03
N ARG A 139 9.02 19.41 1.02
CA ARG A 139 8.24 19.23 0.62
C ARG A 139 7.34 18.73 0.31
N CYS A 140 6.76 18.65 0.58
CA CYS A 140 6.07 17.97 0.31
C CYS A 140 5.63 18.09 -0.49
N GLY A 141 5.94 18.46 -0.42
CA GLY A 141 5.74 18.15 -1.20
C GLY A 141 5.63 17.95 -2.13
N PHE A 142 6.02 17.82 -2.26
CA PHE A 142 6.07 17.34 -3.14
C PHE A 142 5.54 16.79 -3.75
N ILE A 143 5.48 16.69 -3.46
CA ILE A 143 4.98 15.86 -3.83
C ILE A 143 4.10 15.83 -4.10
N ARG A 144 4.12 16.19 -3.81
CA ARG A 144 3.42 15.83 -3.89
C ARG A 144 2.95 16.07 -4.67
N LYS A 145 3.19 16.77 -4.77
CA LYS A 145 2.97 16.71 -5.28
C LYS A 145 2.78 16.34 -6.08
N THR A 146 3.24 16.63 -5.83
CA THR A 146 3.13 16.06 -6.39
C THR A 146 2.50 15.63 -6.40
N GLU A 147 2.55 15.86 -6.07
CA GLU A 147 2.06 15.32 -5.93
C GLU A 147 1.57 15.06 -6.30
N ASN A 148 1.87 15.45 -6.22
CA ASN A 148 1.72 15.03 -6.31
C ASN A 148 1.82 14.76 -7.20
N ILE A 149 1.87 15.08 -7.51
CA ILE A 149 2.08 14.66 -8.09
C ILE A 149 1.77 14.17 -8.51
N LEU A 150 1.91 14.43 -8.15
CA LEU A 150 1.71 13.82 -8.22
C LEU A 150 0.92 13.71 -8.06
N HIS A 151 0.96 14.21 -7.59
CA HIS A 151 0.38 13.91 -7.04
C HIS A 151 -0.20 14.07 -7.26
N ASN A 152 -0.07 14.50 -7.14
CA ASN A 152 -0.30 14.45 -7.03
C ASN A 152 -0.54 14.61 -7.44
N ALA A 153 -0.42 15.14 -7.57
CA ALA A 153 -0.53 15.04 -7.83
C ALA A 153 -1.19 15.12 -7.90
N ALA A 154 -1.25 15.69 -7.79
CA ALA A 154 -1.70 15.53 -7.75
C ALA A 154 -2.40 15.73 -7.56
N SER A 155 -2.50 16.15 -7.43
CA SER A 155 -2.89 16.03 -7.18
C SER A 155 -3.14 16.19 -6.95
N ALA A 156 -2.85 16.69 -7.00
CA ALA A 156 -2.77 16.49 -6.78
C ALA A 156 -2.93 16.65 -6.43
N LYS A 157 -2.83 17.08 -6.35
CA LYS A 157 -2.76 16.92 -5.91
C LYS A 157 -3.04 17.07 -5.51
N ASP A 158 -2.87 17.70 -5.36
CA ASP A 158 -2.84 17.49 -4.91
C ASP A 158 -2.88 17.53 -4.55
N TYR A 159 -2.76 17.99 -4.51
CA TYR A 159 -2.56 17.56 -4.14
C TYR A 159 -2.95 17.56 -3.87
#